data_2701dfa57207c9c105cfc769f7748511
#
_entry.id   2701dfa57207c9c105cfc769f7748511
#
_cell.length_a   1.000
_cell.length_b   1.000
_cell.length_c   1.000
_cell.angle_alpha   90.00
_cell.angle_beta   90.00
_cell.angle_gamma   90.00
#
_symmetry.space_group_name_H-M   'P 1'
#
loop_
_entity.id
_entity.type
_entity.pdbx_description
1 polymer ?
#
loop_
_entity_poly.entity_id
_entity_poly.type
_entity_poly.pdbx_seq_one_letter_code
_entity_poly.pdbx_strand_id
1 'polypeptide(L)'
;KVCMRYDTLEEMAKAHNIPLEKLKKTVAEVNKSVETKVDPLGRRVNADLKPQTEGPWYVTRLLPKVHHCMGGILTTPKAEVMSVTGKVIPGLYAAGEATGGVHGAVRLGSCAITDCITNGMIAGREVAKR
;
A
#
# COMPACT_ATOMS: atom_id res chain seq x y z
N LYS A 1 -8.81 19.71 -9.17
CA LYS A 1 -9.77 18.65 -8.78
C LYS A 1 -9.00 17.32 -8.67
N VAL A 2 -9.26 16.55 -7.63
CA VAL A 2 -8.59 15.27 -7.40
C VAL A 2 -9.17 14.17 -8.30
N CYS A 3 -10.49 14.20 -8.55
CA CYS A 3 -11.20 13.28 -9.43
C CYS A 3 -12.02 14.07 -10.45
N MET A 4 -11.98 13.67 -11.70
CA MET A 4 -12.69 14.30 -12.81
C MET A 4 -13.61 13.30 -13.46
N ARG A 5 -14.83 13.73 -13.80
CA ARG A 5 -15.86 12.91 -14.44
C ARG A 5 -15.98 13.28 -15.92
N TYR A 6 -16.13 12.27 -16.76
CA TYR A 6 -16.37 12.39 -18.19
C TYR A 6 -17.51 11.47 -18.62
N ASP A 7 -18.29 11.89 -19.59
CA ASP A 7 -19.41 11.08 -20.08
C ASP A 7 -18.94 10.04 -21.10
N THR A 8 -17.85 10.32 -21.83
CA THR A 8 -17.29 9.42 -22.83
C THR A 8 -15.78 9.19 -22.65
N LEU A 9 -15.28 8.07 -23.19
CA LEU A 9 -13.84 7.78 -23.25
C LEU A 9 -13.09 8.76 -24.15
N GLU A 10 -13.74 9.24 -25.20
CA GLU A 10 -13.21 10.22 -26.15
C GLU A 10 -12.91 11.54 -25.45
N GLU A 11 -13.86 12.07 -24.68
CA GLU A 11 -13.68 13.29 -23.88
C GLU A 11 -12.54 13.13 -22.88
N MET A 12 -12.52 11.99 -22.16
CA MET A 12 -11.47 11.66 -21.19
C MET A 12 -10.09 11.61 -21.85
N ALA A 13 -9.97 10.89 -22.96
CA ALA A 13 -8.74 10.73 -23.70
C ALA A 13 -8.20 12.10 -24.20
N LYS A 14 -9.07 12.94 -24.76
CA LYS A 14 -8.74 14.29 -25.22
C LYS A 14 -8.28 15.18 -24.05
N ALA A 15 -9.01 15.19 -22.96
CA ALA A 15 -8.71 16.05 -21.82
C ALA A 15 -7.37 15.71 -21.13
N HIS A 16 -6.94 14.45 -21.19
CA HIS A 16 -5.71 13.97 -20.56
C HIS A 16 -4.58 13.66 -21.54
N ASN A 17 -4.78 13.97 -22.83
CA ASN A 17 -3.81 13.68 -23.91
C ASN A 17 -3.42 12.19 -23.95
N ILE A 18 -4.41 11.29 -23.79
CA ILE A 18 -4.24 9.85 -23.85
C ILE A 18 -4.61 9.37 -25.26
N PRO A 19 -3.78 8.55 -25.92
CA PRO A 19 -4.15 7.95 -27.20
C PRO A 19 -5.42 7.11 -27.09
N LEU A 20 -6.50 7.52 -27.75
CA LEU A 20 -7.84 6.94 -27.61
C LEU A 20 -7.87 5.44 -27.86
N GLU A 21 -7.21 4.97 -28.92
CA GLU A 21 -7.20 3.55 -29.28
C GLU A 21 -6.49 2.68 -28.21
N LYS A 22 -5.41 3.22 -27.61
CA LYS A 22 -4.76 2.54 -26.48
C LYS A 22 -5.65 2.48 -25.25
N LEU A 23 -6.38 3.56 -24.95
CA LEU A 23 -7.32 3.59 -23.85
C LEU A 23 -8.45 2.58 -24.05
N LYS A 24 -9.08 2.56 -25.23
CA LYS A 24 -10.14 1.60 -25.59
C LYS A 24 -9.65 0.15 -25.46
N LYS A 25 -8.44 -0.13 -25.94
CA LYS A 25 -7.82 -1.46 -25.81
C LYS A 25 -7.64 -1.84 -24.33
N THR A 26 -7.11 -0.96 -23.51
CA THR A 26 -6.93 -1.21 -22.08
C THR A 26 -8.25 -1.47 -21.36
N VAL A 27 -9.28 -0.69 -21.66
CA VAL A 27 -10.64 -0.90 -21.10
C VAL A 27 -11.18 -2.27 -21.51
N ALA A 28 -11.04 -2.65 -22.77
CA ALA A 28 -11.47 -3.95 -23.27
C ALA A 28 -10.72 -5.11 -22.58
N GLU A 29 -9.41 -4.99 -22.39
CA GLU A 29 -8.58 -5.98 -21.67
C GLU A 29 -9.01 -6.13 -20.21
N VAL A 30 -9.27 -5.01 -19.52
CA VAL A 30 -9.76 -5.02 -18.13
C VAL A 30 -11.16 -5.67 -18.07
N ASN A 31 -12.07 -5.31 -18.97
CA ASN A 31 -13.41 -5.91 -19.02
C ASN A 31 -13.34 -7.41 -19.25
N LYS A 32 -12.49 -7.86 -20.18
CA LYS A 32 -12.24 -9.30 -20.40
C LYS A 32 -11.74 -9.99 -19.14
N SER A 33 -10.81 -9.38 -18.40
CA SER A 33 -10.34 -9.94 -17.12
C SER A 33 -11.46 -10.02 -16.08
N VAL A 34 -12.36 -9.03 -16.05
CA VAL A 34 -13.53 -9.03 -15.16
C VAL A 34 -14.52 -10.14 -15.53
N GLU A 35 -14.76 -10.37 -16.80
CA GLU A 35 -15.65 -11.43 -17.31
C GLU A 35 -15.09 -12.83 -17.05
N THR A 36 -13.84 -13.04 -17.41
CA THR A 36 -13.18 -14.35 -17.29
C THR A 36 -12.69 -14.67 -15.88
N LYS A 37 -12.65 -13.67 -14.97
CA LYS A 37 -12.03 -13.74 -13.64
C LYS A 37 -10.54 -14.08 -13.67
N VAL A 38 -9.88 -13.87 -14.80
CA VAL A 38 -8.46 -14.12 -15.01
C VAL A 38 -7.79 -12.84 -15.51
N ASP A 39 -6.80 -12.37 -14.77
CA ASP A 39 -5.97 -11.21 -15.17
C ASP A 39 -4.61 -11.70 -15.67
N PRO A 40 -4.17 -11.32 -16.87
CA PRO A 40 -2.88 -11.76 -17.43
C PRO A 40 -1.66 -11.38 -16.59
N LEU A 41 -1.78 -10.32 -15.76
CA LEU A 41 -0.73 -9.86 -14.85
C LEU A 41 -0.82 -10.50 -13.46
N GLY A 42 -1.71 -11.48 -13.27
CA GLY A 42 -1.88 -12.19 -11.99
C GLY A 42 -2.60 -11.39 -10.90
N ARG A 43 -3.26 -10.27 -11.24
CA ARG A 43 -4.05 -9.50 -10.29
C ARG A 43 -5.32 -10.28 -9.92
N ARG A 44 -5.63 -10.32 -8.63
CA ARG A 44 -6.91 -10.87 -8.15
C ARG A 44 -8.08 -10.03 -8.67
N VAL A 45 -8.97 -10.64 -9.43
CA VAL A 45 -10.20 -10.01 -9.90
C VAL A 45 -11.31 -10.29 -8.89
N ASN A 46 -11.89 -9.24 -8.31
CA ASN A 46 -13.01 -9.38 -7.37
C ASN A 46 -14.25 -9.94 -8.09
N ALA A 47 -14.95 -10.88 -7.45
CA ALA A 47 -16.14 -11.51 -8.00
C ALA A 47 -17.28 -10.52 -8.28
N ASP A 48 -17.41 -9.47 -7.48
CA ASP A 48 -18.48 -8.48 -7.59
C ASP A 48 -18.26 -7.43 -8.68
N LEU A 49 -17.06 -7.39 -9.29
CA LEU A 49 -16.77 -6.46 -10.38
C LEU A 49 -17.57 -6.85 -11.63
N LYS A 50 -18.17 -5.85 -12.25
CA LYS A 50 -18.85 -5.94 -13.54
C LYS A 50 -18.03 -5.21 -14.61
N PRO A 51 -18.07 -5.68 -15.87
CA PRO A 51 -17.49 -4.93 -16.98
C PRO A 51 -18.09 -3.51 -17.06
N GLN A 52 -17.26 -2.53 -17.37
CA GLN A 52 -17.72 -1.16 -17.59
C GLN A 52 -17.63 -0.86 -19.09
N THR A 53 -18.79 -0.78 -19.74
CA THR A 53 -18.92 -0.54 -21.19
C THR A 53 -19.40 0.88 -21.50
N GLU A 54 -20.00 1.55 -20.53
CA GLU A 54 -20.60 2.88 -20.67
C GLU A 54 -20.14 3.80 -19.53
N GLY A 55 -20.19 5.09 -19.80
CA GLY A 55 -19.93 6.13 -18.81
C GLY A 55 -20.96 6.17 -17.66
N PRO A 56 -20.77 7.04 -16.69
CA PRO A 56 -19.69 8.02 -16.61
C PRO A 56 -18.34 7.43 -16.22
N TRP A 57 -17.28 8.00 -16.78
CA TRP A 57 -15.89 7.64 -16.49
C TRP A 57 -15.28 8.59 -15.48
N TYR A 58 -14.49 8.05 -14.56
CA TYR A 58 -13.80 8.85 -13.53
C TYR A 58 -12.30 8.70 -13.66
N VAL A 59 -11.58 9.81 -13.63
CA VAL A 59 -10.12 9.84 -13.73
C VAL A 59 -9.53 10.49 -12.50
N THR A 60 -8.54 9.81 -11.93
CA THR A 60 -7.68 10.34 -10.87
C THR A 60 -6.23 10.18 -11.27
N ARG A 61 -5.44 11.25 -11.16
CA ARG A 61 -4.01 11.18 -11.40
C ARG A 61 -3.32 10.56 -10.18
N LEU A 62 -2.67 9.42 -10.40
CA LEU A 62 -1.92 8.72 -9.38
C LEU A 62 -0.42 8.85 -9.64
N LEU A 63 0.35 8.99 -8.56
CA LEU A 63 1.80 8.95 -8.58
C LEU A 63 2.26 7.91 -7.56
N PRO A 64 3.25 7.06 -7.92
CA PRO A 64 3.86 6.17 -6.94
C PRO A 64 4.59 7.01 -5.88
N LYS A 65 4.45 6.61 -4.61
CA LYS A 65 5.10 7.28 -3.48
C LYS A 65 5.53 6.23 -2.46
N VAL A 66 6.75 6.37 -1.97
CA VAL A 66 7.20 5.57 -0.82
C VAL A 66 6.39 5.99 0.39
N HIS A 67 5.79 5.04 1.07
CA HIS A 67 4.86 5.31 2.17
C HIS A 67 5.33 4.72 3.49
N HIS A 68 5.78 3.47 3.51
CA HIS A 68 6.13 2.75 4.73
C HIS A 68 7.12 1.63 4.44
N CYS A 69 8.02 1.36 5.37
CA CYS A 69 8.93 0.22 5.33
C CYS A 69 8.48 -0.84 6.35
N MET A 70 8.25 -2.09 5.91
CA MET A 70 7.87 -3.18 6.81
C MET A 70 9.06 -3.87 7.45
N GLY A 71 10.23 -3.75 6.85
CA GLY A 71 11.50 -4.23 7.41
C GLY A 71 12.15 -3.20 8.31
N GLY A 72 13.13 -3.62 9.13
CA GLY A 72 13.84 -2.72 10.00
C GLY A 72 14.67 -3.44 11.07
N ILE A 73 14.99 -2.72 12.12
CA ILE A 73 15.76 -3.20 13.26
C ILE A 73 14.96 -4.29 13.99
N LEU A 74 15.58 -5.44 14.24
CA LEU A 74 14.97 -6.51 15.03
C LEU A 74 15.00 -6.14 16.52
N THR A 75 13.86 -6.27 17.19
CA THR A 75 13.73 -5.96 18.63
C THR A 75 13.09 -7.11 19.39
N THR A 76 13.35 -7.16 20.71
CA THR A 76 12.61 -8.00 21.64
C THR A 76 11.23 -7.41 21.94
N PRO A 77 10.30 -8.17 22.58
CA PRO A 77 9.03 -7.61 23.09
C PRO A 77 9.19 -6.46 24.10
N LYS A 78 10.41 -6.23 24.61
CA LYS A 78 10.77 -5.09 25.46
C LYS A 78 11.39 -3.93 24.67
N ALA A 79 11.29 -3.94 23.36
CA ALA A 79 11.88 -2.97 22.44
C ALA A 79 13.42 -2.88 22.49
N GLU A 80 14.11 -3.85 23.10
CA GLU A 80 15.57 -3.92 23.09
C GLU A 80 16.06 -4.36 21.71
N VAL A 81 17.06 -3.67 21.16
CA VAL A 81 17.62 -3.98 19.84
C VAL A 81 18.42 -5.27 19.89
N MET A 82 18.23 -6.11 18.90
CA MET A 82 18.99 -7.35 18.71
C MET A 82 20.08 -7.18 17.66
N SER A 83 21.26 -7.69 17.95
CA SER A 83 22.37 -7.76 16.99
C SER A 83 22.09 -8.81 15.90
N VAL A 84 22.87 -8.77 14.83
CA VAL A 84 22.82 -9.78 13.75
C VAL A 84 23.18 -11.20 14.24
N THR A 85 23.79 -11.33 15.42
CA THR A 85 24.10 -12.63 16.05
C THR A 85 22.97 -13.11 16.99
N GLY A 86 21.82 -12.43 17.02
CA GLY A 86 20.66 -12.78 17.85
C GLY A 86 20.80 -12.41 19.32
N LYS A 87 21.78 -11.61 19.71
CA LYS A 87 21.98 -11.14 21.10
C LYS A 87 21.44 -9.73 21.28
N VAL A 88 20.85 -9.43 22.43
CA VAL A 88 20.43 -8.08 22.80
C VAL A 88 21.65 -7.17 22.89
N ILE A 89 21.55 -5.96 22.36
CA ILE A 89 22.54 -4.89 22.53
C ILE A 89 22.14 -4.09 23.78
N PRO A 90 22.90 -4.18 24.87
CA PRO A 90 22.52 -3.54 26.14
C PRO A 90 22.43 -2.01 25.98
N GLY A 91 21.32 -1.42 26.44
CA GLY A 91 21.12 0.03 26.42
C GLY A 91 20.60 0.60 25.11
N LEU A 92 20.42 -0.23 24.08
CA LEU A 92 19.88 0.22 22.80
C LEU A 92 18.42 -0.25 22.64
N TYR A 93 17.54 0.69 22.32
CA TYR A 93 16.11 0.45 22.13
C TYR A 93 15.66 1.03 20.78
N ALA A 94 14.66 0.42 20.17
CA ALA A 94 14.04 0.94 18.94
C ALA A 94 12.54 0.63 18.94
N ALA A 95 11.75 1.53 18.32
CA ALA A 95 10.31 1.38 18.20
C ALA A 95 9.76 2.06 16.93
N GLY A 96 8.57 1.65 16.51
CA GLY A 96 7.85 2.21 15.37
C GLY A 96 8.44 1.78 14.02
N GLU A 97 8.30 2.60 12.99
CA GLU A 97 8.68 2.25 11.61
C GLU A 97 10.16 1.88 11.45
N ALA A 98 11.04 2.33 12.35
CA ALA A 98 12.45 1.91 12.35
C ALA A 98 12.65 0.41 12.66
N THR A 99 11.64 -0.25 13.25
CA THR A 99 11.69 -1.67 13.60
C THR A 99 11.01 -2.54 12.55
N GLY A 100 11.46 -3.79 12.41
CA GLY A 100 10.87 -4.78 11.52
C GLY A 100 10.15 -5.90 12.25
N GLY A 101 9.38 -6.69 11.50
CA GLY A 101 8.74 -7.91 11.99
C GLY A 101 7.31 -7.78 12.50
N VAL A 102 6.84 -6.56 12.80
CA VAL A 102 5.47 -6.34 13.34
C VAL A 102 4.40 -6.53 12.25
N HIS A 103 4.66 -6.06 11.05
CA HIS A 103 3.64 -5.98 9.99
C HIS A 103 3.73 -7.11 8.95
N GLY A 104 4.69 -8.01 9.04
CA GLY A 104 4.93 -9.03 8.04
C GLY A 104 5.31 -8.44 6.68
N ALA A 105 4.79 -9.02 5.60
CA ALA A 105 5.09 -8.58 4.23
C ALA A 105 4.32 -7.33 3.80
N VAL A 106 3.14 -7.07 4.39
CA VAL A 106 2.25 -5.95 4.01
C VAL A 106 1.59 -5.38 5.27
N ARG A 107 1.73 -4.07 5.45
CA ARG A 107 1.09 -3.37 6.56
C ARG A 107 -0.35 -2.97 6.23
N LEU A 108 -1.28 -3.30 7.12
CA LEU A 108 -2.65 -2.79 7.05
C LEU A 108 -2.69 -1.27 7.27
N GLY A 109 -3.60 -0.60 6.58
CA GLY A 109 -3.83 0.84 6.73
C GLY A 109 -4.05 1.20 8.20
N SER A 110 -3.56 2.37 8.62
CA SER A 110 -3.63 2.94 9.97
C SER A 110 -2.85 2.22 11.08
N CYS A 111 -2.38 0.99 10.90
CA CYS A 111 -1.68 0.23 11.94
C CYS A 111 -0.31 0.82 12.33
N ALA A 112 0.33 1.62 11.47
CA ALA A 112 1.64 2.22 11.76
C ALA A 112 1.61 3.13 13.00
N ILE A 113 0.56 3.95 13.16
CA ILE A 113 0.44 4.87 14.30
C ILE A 113 0.29 4.06 15.60
N THR A 114 -0.54 3.02 15.57
CA THR A 114 -0.73 2.12 16.73
C THR A 114 0.58 1.44 17.12
N ASP A 115 1.34 0.94 16.14
CA ASP A 115 2.67 0.36 16.34
C ASP A 115 3.63 1.36 16.99
N CYS A 116 3.76 2.56 16.40
CA CYS A 116 4.64 3.61 16.92
C CYS A 116 4.31 4.01 18.36
N ILE A 117 3.04 4.17 18.69
CA ILE A 117 2.61 4.55 20.05
C ILE A 117 2.85 3.41 21.02
N THR A 118 2.40 2.20 20.68
CA THR A 118 2.49 1.04 21.61
C THR A 118 3.93 0.67 21.89
N ASN A 119 4.73 0.47 20.85
CA ASN A 119 6.13 0.08 21.03
C ASN A 119 6.99 1.22 21.55
N GLY A 120 6.69 2.49 21.21
CA GLY A 120 7.31 3.66 21.81
C GLY A 120 7.07 3.76 23.32
N MET A 121 5.85 3.48 23.79
CA MET A 121 5.54 3.42 25.22
C MET A 121 6.26 2.27 25.93
N ILE A 122 6.39 1.11 25.29
CA ILE A 122 7.15 -0.02 25.82
C ILE A 122 8.62 0.36 25.96
N ALA A 123 9.22 0.88 24.91
CA ALA A 123 10.62 1.33 24.90
C ALA A 123 10.88 2.36 26.02
N GLY A 124 10.03 3.39 26.12
CA GLY A 124 10.14 4.42 27.16
C GLY A 124 10.07 3.86 28.59
N ARG A 125 9.14 2.90 28.85
CA ARG A 125 9.04 2.25 30.16
C ARG A 125 10.27 1.39 30.50
N GLU A 126 10.82 0.69 29.52
CA GLU A 126 12.00 -0.16 29.76
C GLU A 126 13.27 0.70 29.97
N VAL A 127 13.41 1.79 29.24
CA VAL A 127 14.50 2.75 29.46
C VAL A 127 14.43 3.36 30.86
N ALA A 128 13.23 3.72 31.32
CA ALA A 128 13.03 4.35 32.64
C ALA A 128 13.31 3.42 33.86
N LYS A 129 13.43 2.11 33.65
CA LYS A 129 13.78 1.14 34.71
C LYS A 129 15.29 1.01 34.95
N ARG A 130 16.10 1.66 34.13
CA ARG A 130 17.56 1.66 34.24
C ARG A 130 18.06 2.85 35.03
#